data_a3b94c883b17b73801dbc6309d3f120d
#
_entry.id   a3b94c883b17b73801dbc6309d3f120d
#
_cell.length_a   1.000
_cell.length_b   1.000
_cell.length_c   1.000
_cell.angle_alpha   90.00
_cell.angle_beta   90.00
_cell.angle_gamma   90.00
#
_symmetry.space_group_name_H-M   'P 1'
#
loop_
_entity.id
_entity.type
_entity.pdbx_description
1 polymer ?
#
loop_
_entity_poly.entity_id
_entity_poly.type
_entity_poly.pdbx_seq_one_letter_code
_entity_poly.pdbx_strand_id
1 'polypeptide(L)'
;MNLDFTGSTLFLVLLMFAVGLICIIKGGDFFVDAATWIAEASGIPKFIIGATVVSFATTMPEMLVSVFSALEGNADIAIGNAVGSVTANTGLIMCLSLICMECTMPRRQYAVKAVLLLAAIAVLFGFTRDGQLSILESVLILVIFACFIAESLVAARREQSLEAPEQDARPKTDGRTVALNIGKFVFGAAAIVLGAQLLIDNGTALAQMIGVPDAIIGATMIAIGTSLPELVTTITAIRKKQSSLSVGNIIGANIMDLTLIMPLCALILGKPLPVERQGMLLDIPACLVVCAGALIPALVQGKFKRWVGFFIGGLYIVYLVIMFTCFGA
;
A
#
# COMPACT_ATOMS: atom_id res chain seq x y z
N MET A 1 -29.38 -10.00 7.47
CA MET A 1 -29.79 -9.28 8.68
C MET A 1 -30.67 -8.12 8.21
N ASN A 2 -32.01 -8.16 8.42
CA ASN A 2 -32.89 -7.03 8.06
C ASN A 2 -32.54 -5.87 9.00
N LEU A 3 -31.77 -4.92 8.49
CA LEU A 3 -31.53 -3.67 9.19
C LEU A 3 -32.83 -2.87 9.14
N ASP A 4 -33.53 -2.76 10.27
CA ASP A 4 -34.63 -1.82 10.42
C ASP A 4 -34.09 -0.39 10.30
N PHE A 5 -34.29 0.22 9.14
CA PHE A 5 -33.79 1.57 8.83
C PHE A 5 -34.66 2.62 9.51
N THR A 6 -34.56 2.74 10.81
CA THR A 6 -35.14 3.83 11.58
C THR A 6 -34.24 5.08 11.45
N GLY A 7 -34.80 6.28 11.64
CA GLY A 7 -34.03 7.52 11.58
C GLY A 7 -32.85 7.54 12.59
N SER A 8 -32.93 6.81 13.68
CA SER A 8 -31.83 6.61 14.65
C SER A 8 -30.66 5.79 14.06
N THR A 9 -30.93 4.78 13.25
CA THR A 9 -29.90 3.97 12.57
C THR A 9 -29.14 4.80 11.54
N LEU A 10 -29.85 5.57 10.69
CA LEU A 10 -29.24 6.48 9.73
C LEU A 10 -28.35 7.53 10.40
N PHE A 11 -28.84 8.13 11.51
CA PHE A 11 -28.05 9.10 12.27
C PHE A 11 -26.75 8.48 12.80
N LEU A 12 -26.80 7.28 13.36
CA LEU A 12 -25.62 6.59 13.88
C LEU A 12 -24.62 6.25 12.77
N VAL A 13 -25.09 5.76 11.63
CA VAL A 13 -24.25 5.46 10.46
C VAL A 13 -23.54 6.73 9.96
N LEU A 14 -24.29 7.83 9.81
CA LEU A 14 -23.69 9.11 9.39
C LEU A 14 -22.69 9.66 10.43
N LEU A 15 -23.00 9.50 11.73
CA LEU A 15 -22.10 9.93 12.80
C LEU A 15 -20.79 9.11 12.76
N MET A 16 -20.89 7.77 12.67
CA MET A 16 -19.72 6.89 12.61
C MET A 16 -18.89 7.12 11.33
N PHE A 17 -19.54 7.36 10.20
CA PHE A 17 -18.88 7.75 8.96
C PHE A 17 -18.11 9.08 9.13
N ALA A 18 -18.71 10.09 9.76
CA ALA A 18 -18.06 11.37 10.04
C ALA A 18 -16.88 11.20 11.02
N VAL A 19 -17.02 10.37 12.06
CA VAL A 19 -15.93 10.03 12.99
C VAL A 19 -14.80 9.34 12.23
N GLY A 20 -15.10 8.38 11.33
CA GLY A 20 -14.11 7.75 10.47
C GLY A 20 -13.33 8.75 9.63
N LEU A 21 -14.01 9.71 9.00
CA LEU A 21 -13.37 10.80 8.26
C LEU A 21 -12.42 11.65 9.12
N ILE A 22 -12.85 12.03 10.31
CA ILE A 22 -12.02 12.82 11.26
C ILE A 22 -10.79 12.01 11.68
N CYS A 23 -10.97 10.72 12.00
CA CYS A 23 -9.88 9.81 12.38
C CYS A 23 -8.84 9.70 11.26
N ILE A 24 -9.27 9.50 10.01
CA ILE A 24 -8.38 9.42 8.86
C ILE A 24 -7.62 10.73 8.64
N ILE A 25 -8.30 11.87 8.62
CA ILE A 25 -7.69 13.17 8.35
C ILE A 25 -6.67 13.52 9.43
N LYS A 26 -7.06 13.43 10.71
CA LYS A 26 -6.17 13.75 11.84
C LYS A 26 -5.10 12.70 12.06
N GLY A 27 -5.45 11.43 11.90
CA GLY A 27 -4.51 10.32 11.95
C GLY A 27 -3.43 10.48 10.89
N GLY A 28 -3.81 10.78 9.64
CA GLY A 28 -2.89 11.05 8.55
C GLY A 28 -1.95 12.24 8.83
N ASP A 29 -2.47 13.33 9.39
CA ASP A 29 -1.65 14.49 9.77
C ASP A 29 -0.59 14.10 10.81
N PHE A 30 -0.97 13.40 11.89
CA PHE A 30 -0.03 12.96 12.92
C PHE A 30 0.99 11.94 12.41
N PHE A 31 0.53 11.01 11.58
CA PHE A 31 1.34 9.93 11.03
C PHE A 31 2.45 10.47 10.11
N VAL A 32 2.08 11.31 9.13
CA VAL A 32 3.03 11.88 8.17
C VAL A 32 3.99 12.86 8.83
N ASP A 33 3.54 13.67 9.80
CA ASP A 33 4.42 14.56 10.57
C ASP A 33 5.45 13.76 11.37
N ALA A 34 5.00 12.72 12.06
CA ALA A 34 5.89 11.87 12.85
C ALA A 34 6.88 11.11 11.96
N ALA A 35 6.43 10.54 10.82
CA ALA A 35 7.30 9.87 9.86
C ALA A 35 8.36 10.84 9.27
N THR A 36 7.95 12.07 8.96
CA THR A 36 8.87 13.12 8.49
C THR A 36 9.88 13.46 9.56
N TRP A 37 9.44 13.65 10.80
CA TRP A 37 10.33 13.91 11.93
C TRP A 37 11.29 12.74 12.19
N ILE A 38 10.83 11.49 12.12
CA ILE A 38 11.69 10.29 12.26
C ILE A 38 12.80 10.32 11.19
N ALA A 39 12.46 10.63 9.93
CA ALA A 39 13.43 10.74 8.86
C ALA A 39 14.48 11.83 9.17
N GLU A 40 14.03 13.02 9.53
CA GLU A 40 14.91 14.16 9.82
C GLU A 40 15.77 13.93 11.07
N ALA A 41 15.20 13.36 12.14
CA ALA A 41 15.92 13.07 13.38
C ALA A 41 16.94 11.94 13.24
N SER A 42 16.62 10.91 12.45
CA SER A 42 17.51 9.77 12.20
C SER A 42 18.55 10.06 11.13
N GLY A 43 18.37 11.08 10.27
CA GLY A 43 19.20 11.31 9.09
C GLY A 43 19.00 10.25 7.99
N ILE A 44 17.90 9.49 8.06
CA ILE A 44 17.54 8.52 7.03
C ILE A 44 16.63 9.22 6.00
N PRO A 45 16.89 9.08 4.69
CA PRO A 45 16.05 9.69 3.65
C PRO A 45 14.56 9.36 3.82
N LYS A 46 13.69 10.34 3.61
CA LYS A 46 12.22 10.19 3.71
C LYS A 46 11.68 9.06 2.85
N PHE A 47 12.29 8.81 1.68
CA PHE A 47 11.95 7.68 0.83
C PHE A 47 12.17 6.32 1.54
N ILE A 48 13.29 6.15 2.23
CA ILE A 48 13.61 4.88 2.91
C ILE A 48 12.67 4.69 4.11
N ILE A 49 12.40 5.74 4.91
CA ILE A 49 11.40 5.69 5.98
C ILE A 49 10.01 5.37 5.41
N GLY A 50 9.64 5.99 4.29
CA GLY A 50 8.41 5.68 3.57
C GLY A 50 8.34 4.21 3.17
N ALA A 51 9.39 3.70 2.52
CA ALA A 51 9.43 2.34 2.00
C ALA A 51 9.59 1.23 3.06
N THR A 52 9.81 1.57 4.32
CA THR A 52 9.99 0.60 5.41
C THR A 52 8.99 0.81 6.54
N VAL A 53 9.23 1.81 7.37
CA VAL A 53 8.46 2.04 8.61
C VAL A 53 7.02 2.44 8.31
N VAL A 54 6.82 3.35 7.34
CA VAL A 54 5.48 3.84 6.97
C VAL A 54 4.71 2.75 6.23
N SER A 55 5.31 2.12 5.23
CA SER A 55 4.65 1.04 4.47
C SER A 55 4.29 -0.14 5.37
N PHE A 56 5.17 -0.56 6.29
CA PHE A 56 4.83 -1.64 7.23
C PHE A 56 3.58 -1.32 8.05
N ALA A 57 3.46 -0.07 8.54
CA ALA A 57 2.31 0.32 9.34
C ALA A 57 1.00 0.42 8.52
N THR A 58 1.09 0.85 7.25
CA THR A 58 -0.10 0.99 6.40
C THR A 58 -0.53 -0.33 5.76
N THR A 59 0.42 -1.27 5.51
CA THR A 59 0.15 -2.60 4.94
C THR A 59 -0.33 -3.63 5.99
N MET A 60 -0.37 -3.27 7.28
CA MET A 60 -0.89 -4.16 8.34
C MET A 60 -2.33 -4.63 8.10
N PRO A 61 -3.28 -3.80 7.66
CA PRO A 61 -4.64 -4.26 7.35
C PRO A 61 -4.68 -5.31 6.24
N GLU A 62 -3.95 -5.09 5.15
CA GLU A 62 -3.83 -6.05 4.04
C GLU A 62 -3.29 -7.39 4.52
N MET A 63 -2.27 -7.35 5.37
CA MET A 63 -1.68 -8.56 5.94
C MET A 63 -2.69 -9.32 6.81
N LEU A 64 -3.43 -8.63 7.66
CA LEU A 64 -4.44 -9.26 8.53
C LEU A 64 -5.58 -9.84 7.69
N VAL A 65 -6.13 -9.09 6.74
CA VAL A 65 -7.19 -9.57 5.85
C VAL A 65 -6.74 -10.81 5.08
N SER A 66 -5.57 -10.79 4.46
CA SER A 66 -5.04 -11.91 3.67
C SER A 66 -4.80 -13.15 4.55
N VAL A 67 -4.20 -12.99 5.74
CA VAL A 67 -3.91 -14.10 6.65
C VAL A 67 -5.21 -14.70 7.20
N PHE A 68 -6.17 -13.88 7.65
CA PHE A 68 -7.45 -14.39 8.17
C PHE A 68 -8.27 -15.05 7.07
N SER A 69 -8.39 -14.45 5.88
CA SER A 69 -9.09 -15.07 4.74
C SER A 69 -8.47 -16.43 4.38
N ALA A 70 -7.14 -16.52 4.39
CA ALA A 70 -6.46 -17.76 4.15
C ALA A 70 -6.78 -18.82 5.21
N LEU A 71 -6.77 -18.47 6.52
CA LEU A 71 -7.11 -19.36 7.62
C LEU A 71 -8.58 -19.84 7.57
N GLU A 72 -9.49 -19.01 7.08
CA GLU A 72 -10.90 -19.34 6.89
C GLU A 72 -11.15 -20.24 5.65
N GLY A 73 -10.11 -20.54 4.88
CA GLY A 73 -10.20 -21.41 3.72
C GLY A 73 -10.31 -20.68 2.36
N ASN A 74 -10.36 -19.36 2.37
CA ASN A 74 -10.45 -18.50 1.20
C ASN A 74 -9.05 -18.03 0.77
N ALA A 75 -8.16 -18.98 0.50
CA ALA A 75 -6.74 -18.70 0.22
C ALA A 75 -6.50 -17.95 -1.12
N ASP A 76 -7.40 -18.06 -2.07
CA ASP A 76 -7.47 -17.32 -3.32
C ASP A 76 -7.59 -15.79 -3.09
N ILE A 77 -8.35 -15.38 -2.06
CA ILE A 77 -8.48 -13.98 -1.67
C ILE A 77 -7.11 -13.38 -1.29
N ALA A 78 -6.22 -14.15 -0.67
CA ALA A 78 -4.90 -13.64 -0.28
C ALA A 78 -4.06 -13.18 -1.47
N ILE A 79 -4.06 -13.93 -2.58
CA ILE A 79 -3.34 -13.55 -3.81
C ILE A 79 -4.06 -12.40 -4.51
N GLY A 80 -5.39 -12.48 -4.65
CA GLY A 80 -6.19 -11.43 -5.26
C GLY A 80 -6.04 -10.10 -4.53
N ASN A 81 -6.09 -10.11 -3.19
CA ASN A 81 -5.87 -8.91 -2.36
C ASN A 81 -4.47 -8.33 -2.56
N ALA A 82 -3.40 -9.15 -2.46
CA ALA A 82 -2.03 -8.67 -2.60
C ALA A 82 -1.76 -8.08 -4.00
N VAL A 83 -2.09 -8.80 -5.08
CA VAL A 83 -1.89 -8.33 -6.46
C VAL A 83 -2.77 -7.14 -6.80
N GLY A 84 -4.03 -7.16 -6.33
CA GLY A 84 -4.98 -6.07 -6.49
C GLY A 84 -4.52 -4.79 -5.80
N SER A 85 -4.05 -4.89 -4.54
CA SER A 85 -3.49 -3.76 -3.79
C SER A 85 -2.28 -3.16 -4.50
N VAL A 86 -1.33 -3.97 -4.98
CA VAL A 86 -0.16 -3.47 -5.73
C VAL A 86 -0.56 -2.74 -7.01
N THR A 87 -1.54 -3.27 -7.73
CA THR A 87 -2.04 -2.67 -8.96
C THR A 87 -2.76 -1.35 -8.67
N ALA A 88 -3.61 -1.29 -7.64
CA ALA A 88 -4.31 -0.09 -7.21
C ALA A 88 -3.35 0.94 -6.60
N ASN A 89 -2.43 0.52 -5.74
CA ASN A 89 -1.42 1.39 -5.15
C ASN A 89 -0.57 2.08 -6.21
N THR A 90 -0.21 1.37 -7.29
CA THR A 90 0.56 1.97 -8.38
C THR A 90 -0.33 2.73 -9.35
N GLY A 91 -1.41 2.10 -9.84
CA GLY A 91 -2.24 2.65 -10.91
C GLY A 91 -3.16 3.79 -10.48
N LEU A 92 -3.57 3.82 -9.20
CA LEU A 92 -4.44 4.87 -8.66
C LEU A 92 -3.70 5.78 -7.68
N ILE A 93 -3.07 5.23 -6.63
CA ILE A 93 -2.52 6.04 -5.53
C ILE A 93 -1.22 6.72 -5.96
N MET A 94 -0.27 5.99 -6.58
CA MET A 94 0.95 6.59 -7.14
C MET A 94 0.63 7.54 -8.30
N CYS A 95 -0.33 7.19 -9.15
CA CYS A 95 -0.87 8.07 -10.19
C CYS A 95 -1.25 9.43 -9.61
N LEU A 96 -2.12 9.44 -8.58
CA LEU A 96 -2.54 10.66 -7.90
C LEU A 96 -1.35 11.45 -7.33
N SER A 97 -0.42 10.75 -6.66
CA SER A 97 0.77 11.37 -6.11
C SER A 97 1.60 12.07 -7.19
N LEU A 98 1.87 11.39 -8.31
CA LEU A 98 2.73 11.91 -9.38
C LEU A 98 2.06 13.04 -10.18
N ILE A 99 0.74 12.99 -10.39
CA ILE A 99 0.00 14.08 -11.02
C ILE A 99 0.07 15.35 -10.17
N CYS A 100 -0.08 15.22 -8.86
CA CYS A 100 -0.05 16.35 -7.94
C CYS A 100 1.37 16.87 -7.69
N MET A 101 2.36 15.97 -7.59
CA MET A 101 3.73 16.32 -7.24
C MET A 101 4.72 15.47 -8.04
N GLU A 102 5.68 16.13 -8.71
CA GLU A 102 6.87 15.39 -9.20
C GLU A 102 7.74 14.97 -8.02
N CYS A 103 8.32 13.77 -8.12
CA CYS A 103 9.24 13.29 -7.11
C CYS A 103 10.64 13.18 -7.70
N THR A 104 11.56 13.99 -7.17
CA THR A 104 12.97 13.98 -7.54
C THR A 104 13.77 13.49 -6.34
N MET A 105 14.46 12.37 -6.53
CA MET A 105 15.36 11.80 -5.54
C MET A 105 16.52 11.07 -6.23
N PRO A 106 17.68 10.89 -5.58
CA PRO A 106 18.79 10.15 -6.15
C PRO A 106 18.39 8.72 -6.53
N ARG A 107 18.75 8.26 -7.75
CA ARG A 107 18.46 6.90 -8.22
C ARG A 107 18.91 5.83 -7.22
N ARG A 108 20.04 6.02 -6.55
CA ARG A 108 20.60 5.09 -5.56
C ARG A 108 19.63 4.76 -4.42
N GLN A 109 18.66 5.64 -4.12
CA GLN A 109 17.70 5.42 -3.04
C GLN A 109 16.57 4.48 -3.43
N TYR A 110 16.14 4.48 -4.70
CA TYR A 110 14.97 3.71 -5.14
C TYR A 110 15.27 2.62 -6.18
N ALA A 111 16.41 2.67 -6.88
CA ALA A 111 16.64 1.80 -8.02
C ALA A 111 16.61 0.31 -7.66
N VAL A 112 17.26 -0.09 -6.57
CA VAL A 112 17.27 -1.49 -6.14
C VAL A 112 15.86 -1.94 -5.74
N LYS A 113 15.11 -1.10 -5.00
CA LYS A 113 13.73 -1.39 -4.61
C LYS A 113 12.79 -1.53 -5.81
N ALA A 114 12.96 -0.65 -6.81
CA ALA A 114 12.21 -0.74 -8.07
C ALA A 114 12.51 -2.04 -8.84
N VAL A 115 13.78 -2.45 -8.90
CA VAL A 115 14.17 -3.72 -9.52
C VAL A 115 13.65 -4.92 -8.72
N LEU A 116 13.72 -4.89 -7.39
CA LEU A 116 13.19 -5.96 -6.53
C LEU A 116 11.68 -6.11 -6.70
N LEU A 117 10.93 -5.01 -6.78
CA LEU A 117 9.48 -5.05 -7.04
C LEU A 117 9.16 -5.67 -8.40
N LEU A 118 9.81 -5.22 -9.47
CA LEU A 118 9.60 -5.77 -10.80
C LEU A 118 10.01 -7.24 -10.88
N ALA A 119 11.12 -7.62 -10.21
CA ALA A 119 11.56 -9.00 -10.13
C ALA A 119 10.55 -9.87 -9.35
N ALA A 120 9.99 -9.36 -8.24
CA ALA A 120 8.97 -10.07 -7.47
C ALA A 120 7.73 -10.38 -8.32
N ILE A 121 7.22 -9.40 -9.09
CA ILE A 121 6.07 -9.60 -9.96
C ILE A 121 6.40 -10.58 -11.10
N ALA A 122 7.58 -10.46 -11.71
CA ALA A 122 8.01 -11.34 -12.80
C ALA A 122 8.18 -12.79 -12.33
N VAL A 123 8.77 -12.98 -11.14
CA VAL A 123 8.93 -14.31 -10.51
C VAL A 123 7.56 -14.89 -10.16
N LEU A 124 6.68 -14.08 -9.55
CA LEU A 124 5.31 -14.49 -9.24
C LEU A 124 4.58 -14.94 -10.52
N PHE A 125 4.65 -14.14 -11.60
CA PHE A 125 4.07 -14.49 -12.90
C PHE A 125 4.62 -15.80 -13.47
N GLY A 126 5.92 -16.07 -13.25
CA GLY A 126 6.54 -17.33 -13.67
C GLY A 126 6.04 -18.54 -12.87
N PHE A 127 5.94 -18.38 -11.55
CA PHE A 127 5.59 -19.46 -10.61
C PHE A 127 4.10 -19.83 -10.67
N THR A 128 3.22 -18.86 -10.87
CA THR A 128 1.77 -19.09 -10.84
C THR A 128 1.18 -19.67 -12.14
N ARG A 129 2.01 -20.05 -13.12
CA ARG A 129 1.54 -20.59 -14.42
C ARG A 129 0.78 -21.91 -14.33
N ASP A 130 1.03 -22.69 -13.31
CA ASP A 130 0.36 -23.96 -13.04
C ASP A 130 -0.94 -23.81 -12.22
N GLY A 131 -1.34 -22.56 -11.92
CA GLY A 131 -2.56 -22.25 -11.17
C GLY A 131 -2.40 -22.30 -9.66
N GLN A 132 -1.17 -22.32 -9.16
CA GLN A 132 -0.90 -22.33 -7.73
C GLN A 132 0.46 -21.71 -7.42
N LEU A 133 0.63 -21.22 -6.19
CA LEU A 133 1.91 -20.81 -5.63
C LEU A 133 2.33 -21.83 -4.58
N SER A 134 3.33 -22.62 -4.87
CA SER A 134 3.83 -23.67 -3.98
C SER A 134 4.56 -23.08 -2.75
N ILE A 135 4.72 -23.88 -1.70
CA ILE A 135 5.46 -23.48 -0.49
C ILE A 135 6.91 -23.13 -0.82
N LEU A 136 7.57 -23.90 -1.69
CA LEU A 136 8.96 -23.63 -2.08
C LEU A 136 9.08 -22.29 -2.82
N GLU A 137 8.19 -22.02 -3.76
CA GLU A 137 8.14 -20.75 -4.49
C GLU A 137 7.84 -19.57 -3.55
N SER A 138 6.95 -19.78 -2.57
CA SER A 138 6.68 -18.80 -1.52
C SER A 138 7.95 -18.48 -0.71
N VAL A 139 8.74 -19.49 -0.33
CA VAL A 139 10.03 -19.28 0.36
C VAL A 139 11.01 -18.51 -0.54
N LEU A 140 11.06 -18.82 -1.84
CA LEU A 140 11.92 -18.10 -2.78
C LEU A 140 11.50 -16.62 -2.93
N ILE A 141 10.19 -16.34 -2.96
CA ILE A 141 9.69 -14.95 -2.96
C ILE A 141 10.03 -14.25 -1.64
N LEU A 142 9.95 -14.93 -0.50
CA LEU A 142 10.33 -14.37 0.81
C LEU A 142 11.84 -13.99 0.86
N VAL A 143 12.71 -14.63 0.08
CA VAL A 143 14.11 -14.21 -0.06
C VAL A 143 14.19 -12.80 -0.68
N ILE A 144 13.29 -12.45 -1.61
CA ILE A 144 13.25 -11.09 -2.18
C ILE A 144 12.91 -10.09 -1.08
N PHE A 145 11.99 -10.42 -0.17
CA PHE A 145 11.70 -9.59 1.00
C PHE A 145 12.94 -9.41 1.91
N ALA A 146 13.66 -10.50 2.20
CA ALA A 146 14.90 -10.43 2.97
C ALA A 146 15.94 -9.52 2.30
N CYS A 147 16.09 -9.62 0.96
CA CYS A 147 16.95 -8.72 0.18
C CYS A 147 16.48 -7.26 0.28
N PHE A 148 15.17 -6.99 0.22
CA PHE A 148 14.60 -5.66 0.38
C PHE A 148 14.91 -5.05 1.75
N ILE A 149 14.77 -5.83 2.83
CA ILE A 149 15.10 -5.37 4.19
C ILE A 149 16.61 -5.13 4.32
N ALA A 150 17.44 -6.07 3.86
CA ALA A 150 18.90 -5.93 3.90
C ALA A 150 19.37 -4.69 3.13
N GLU A 151 18.85 -4.48 1.91
CA GLU A 151 19.15 -3.30 1.09
C GLU A 151 18.71 -2.01 1.80
N SER A 152 17.51 -1.99 2.38
CA SER A 152 16.99 -0.82 3.08
C SER A 152 17.86 -0.44 4.29
N LEU A 153 18.35 -1.42 5.04
CA LEU A 153 19.27 -1.18 6.16
C LEU A 153 20.64 -0.66 5.67
N VAL A 154 21.17 -1.24 4.60
CA VAL A 154 22.45 -0.78 4.01
C VAL A 154 22.29 0.63 3.44
N ALA A 155 21.21 0.90 2.71
CA ALA A 155 20.92 2.22 2.16
C ALA A 155 20.78 3.27 3.26
N ALA A 156 20.05 2.95 4.35
CA ALA A 156 19.90 3.85 5.49
C ALA A 156 21.25 4.23 6.11
N ARG A 157 22.10 3.23 6.38
CA ARG A 157 23.45 3.46 6.94
C ARG A 157 24.35 4.27 6.01
N ARG A 158 24.30 3.96 4.71
CA ARG A 158 25.07 4.67 3.69
C ARG A 158 24.67 6.14 3.59
N GLU A 159 23.39 6.44 3.54
CA GLU A 159 22.90 7.81 3.45
C GLU A 159 23.23 8.60 4.73
N GLN A 160 23.10 7.99 5.91
CA GLN A 160 23.52 8.60 7.18
C GLN A 160 25.00 8.97 7.19
N SER A 161 25.86 8.17 6.55
CA SER A 161 27.31 8.43 6.51
C SER A 161 27.68 9.51 5.48
N LEU A 162 26.87 9.72 4.44
CA LEU A 162 27.11 10.72 3.39
C LEU A 162 26.55 12.10 3.76
N GLU A 163 25.42 12.11 4.44
CA GLU A 163 24.84 13.30 5.03
C GLU A 163 25.32 13.42 6.48
N ALA A 164 26.62 13.78 6.69
CA ALA A 164 27.03 14.34 7.97
C ALA A 164 26.40 15.75 8.05
N PRO A 165 25.24 15.95 8.70
CA PRO A 165 24.60 17.25 8.76
C PRO A 165 25.44 18.14 9.68
N GLU A 166 25.48 19.42 9.40
CA GLU A 166 25.71 20.40 10.41
C GLU A 166 24.79 20.07 11.59
N GLN A 167 25.36 19.75 12.74
CA GLN A 167 24.64 19.28 13.95
C GLN A 167 23.49 20.21 14.37
N ASP A 168 23.53 21.46 13.94
CA ASP A 168 22.51 22.50 14.22
C ASP A 168 21.21 22.37 13.41
N ALA A 169 21.16 21.54 12.36
CA ALA A 169 19.98 21.43 11.49
C ALA A 169 19.04 20.25 11.86
N ARG A 170 19.44 19.36 12.77
CA ARG A 170 18.59 18.24 13.19
C ARG A 170 17.54 18.66 14.22
N PRO A 171 16.31 18.11 14.15
CA PRO A 171 15.31 18.38 15.16
C PRO A 171 15.76 17.86 16.54
N LYS A 172 15.25 18.48 17.59
CA LYS A 172 15.54 18.06 18.97
C LYS A 172 15.18 16.58 19.18
N THR A 173 16.10 15.84 19.79
CA THR A 173 15.97 14.40 20.07
C THR A 173 16.00 14.09 21.57
N ASP A 174 15.55 15.05 22.41
CA ASP A 174 15.34 14.78 23.82
C ASP A 174 14.26 13.70 24.02
N GLY A 175 14.36 12.93 25.11
CA GLY A 175 13.50 11.77 25.36
C GLY A 175 11.98 12.09 25.26
N ARG A 176 11.58 13.30 25.66
CA ARG A 176 10.18 13.75 25.58
C ARG A 176 9.72 13.93 24.13
N THR A 177 10.53 14.58 23.31
CA THR A 177 10.23 14.81 21.88
C THR A 177 10.21 13.48 21.12
N VAL A 178 11.13 12.57 21.41
CA VAL A 178 11.13 11.21 20.83
C VAL A 178 9.84 10.47 21.19
N ALA A 179 9.49 10.41 22.48
CA ALA A 179 8.29 9.73 22.95
C ALA A 179 7.00 10.33 22.33
N LEU A 180 6.92 11.65 22.21
CA LEU A 180 5.78 12.34 21.59
C LEU A 180 5.64 11.99 20.09
N ASN A 181 6.74 11.95 19.33
CA ASN A 181 6.67 11.65 17.90
C ASN A 181 6.42 10.15 17.64
N ILE A 182 6.98 9.26 18.45
CA ILE A 182 6.63 7.83 18.39
C ILE A 182 5.14 7.66 18.76
N GLY A 183 4.68 8.34 19.81
CA GLY A 183 3.26 8.33 20.17
C GLY A 183 2.35 8.84 19.05
N LYS A 184 2.70 9.93 18.38
CA LYS A 184 1.99 10.46 17.20
C LYS A 184 1.99 9.47 16.04
N PHE A 185 3.12 8.79 15.79
CA PHE A 185 3.23 7.79 14.73
C PHE A 185 2.28 6.61 14.99
N VAL A 186 2.35 6.00 16.18
CA VAL A 186 1.50 4.86 16.54
C VAL A 186 0.02 5.24 16.60
N PHE A 187 -0.29 6.37 17.24
CA PHE A 187 -1.67 6.87 17.32
C PHE A 187 -2.21 7.22 15.92
N GLY A 188 -1.39 7.89 15.10
CA GLY A 188 -1.75 8.24 13.73
C GLY A 188 -2.04 7.00 12.87
N ALA A 189 -1.16 5.99 12.92
CA ALA A 189 -1.39 4.71 12.24
C ALA A 189 -2.68 4.03 12.71
N ALA A 190 -2.88 3.91 14.01
CA ALA A 190 -4.10 3.33 14.57
C ALA A 190 -5.37 4.11 14.17
N ALA A 191 -5.30 5.44 14.19
CA ALA A 191 -6.42 6.30 13.79
C ALA A 191 -6.75 6.18 12.30
N ILE A 192 -5.74 6.01 11.41
CA ILE A 192 -5.97 5.75 9.98
C ILE A 192 -6.67 4.40 9.80
N VAL A 193 -6.17 3.33 10.43
CA VAL A 193 -6.73 1.98 10.29
C VAL A 193 -8.17 1.92 10.82
N LEU A 194 -8.40 2.40 12.03
CA LEU A 194 -9.74 2.42 12.64
C LEU A 194 -10.70 3.34 11.86
N GLY A 195 -10.21 4.47 11.39
CA GLY A 195 -11.00 5.38 10.57
C GLY A 195 -11.36 4.79 9.21
N ALA A 196 -10.44 4.06 8.56
CA ALA A 196 -10.70 3.33 7.33
C ALA A 196 -11.79 2.28 7.53
N GLN A 197 -11.70 1.48 8.61
CA GLN A 197 -12.72 0.48 8.94
C GLN A 197 -14.10 1.13 9.15
N LEU A 198 -14.17 2.22 9.91
CA LEU A 198 -15.41 2.96 10.12
C LEU A 198 -16.01 3.50 8.81
N LEU A 199 -15.16 3.97 7.87
CA LEU A 199 -15.63 4.44 6.56
C LEU A 199 -16.17 3.29 5.70
N ILE A 200 -15.51 2.13 5.70
CA ILE A 200 -15.91 0.95 4.95
C ILE A 200 -17.26 0.44 5.46
N ASP A 201 -17.36 0.18 6.78
CA ASP A 201 -18.55 -0.40 7.38
C ASP A 201 -19.76 0.51 7.20
N ASN A 202 -19.61 1.80 7.49
CA ASN A 202 -20.72 2.75 7.40
C ASN A 202 -20.98 3.20 5.96
N GLY A 203 -19.96 3.25 5.10
CA GLY A 203 -20.10 3.48 3.66
C GLY A 203 -20.90 2.35 2.99
N THR A 204 -20.61 1.11 3.37
CA THR A 204 -21.37 -0.08 2.94
C THR A 204 -22.83 0.02 3.37
N ALA A 205 -23.08 0.36 4.65
CA ALA A 205 -24.44 0.55 5.14
C ALA A 205 -25.19 1.67 4.39
N LEU A 206 -24.54 2.79 4.11
CA LEU A 206 -25.12 3.88 3.32
C LEU A 206 -25.43 3.44 1.87
N ALA A 207 -24.52 2.70 1.24
CA ALA A 207 -24.71 2.18 -0.11
C ALA A 207 -25.88 1.20 -0.18
N GLN A 208 -26.04 0.33 0.81
CA GLN A 208 -27.19 -0.56 0.94
C GLN A 208 -28.51 0.21 1.14
N MET A 209 -28.48 1.29 1.97
CA MET A 209 -29.66 2.14 2.19
C MET A 209 -30.17 2.82 0.92
N ILE A 210 -29.29 3.15 -0.03
CA ILE A 210 -29.67 3.75 -1.32
C ILE A 210 -29.88 2.71 -2.43
N GLY A 211 -29.85 1.42 -2.07
CA GLY A 211 -30.19 0.32 -2.98
C GLY A 211 -29.08 -0.12 -3.93
N VAL A 212 -27.80 0.16 -3.61
CA VAL A 212 -26.68 -0.39 -4.38
C VAL A 212 -26.61 -1.90 -4.17
N PRO A 213 -26.50 -2.73 -5.23
CA PRO A 213 -26.41 -4.18 -5.11
C PRO A 213 -25.19 -4.63 -4.29
N ASP A 214 -25.36 -5.64 -3.42
CA ASP A 214 -24.30 -6.16 -2.55
C ASP A 214 -23.06 -6.64 -3.32
N ALA A 215 -23.24 -7.17 -4.53
CA ALA A 215 -22.13 -7.58 -5.39
C ALA A 215 -21.22 -6.41 -5.78
N ILE A 216 -21.80 -5.23 -6.08
CA ILE A 216 -21.05 -4.01 -6.40
C ILE A 216 -20.36 -3.48 -5.15
N ILE A 217 -21.07 -3.48 -4.01
CA ILE A 217 -20.51 -3.06 -2.71
C ILE A 217 -19.32 -3.94 -2.35
N GLY A 218 -19.46 -5.26 -2.41
CA GLY A 218 -18.39 -6.21 -2.10
C GLY A 218 -17.17 -5.99 -2.98
N ALA A 219 -17.34 -5.94 -4.31
CA ALA A 219 -16.24 -5.75 -5.25
C ALA A 219 -15.51 -4.42 -5.07
N THR A 220 -16.21 -3.35 -4.70
CA THR A 220 -15.60 -2.01 -4.55
C THR A 220 -15.04 -1.77 -3.15
N MET A 221 -15.76 -2.17 -2.09
CA MET A 221 -15.38 -1.87 -0.70
C MET A 221 -14.18 -2.69 -0.23
N ILE A 222 -14.03 -3.95 -0.65
CA ILE A 222 -12.84 -4.75 -0.34
C ILE A 222 -11.62 -4.16 -1.05
N ALA A 223 -11.74 -3.85 -2.36
CA ALA A 223 -10.62 -3.35 -3.16
C ALA A 223 -10.14 -1.96 -2.70
N ILE A 224 -11.07 -1.06 -2.30
CA ILE A 224 -10.72 0.28 -1.84
C ILE A 224 -10.31 0.24 -0.36
N GLY A 225 -10.97 -0.62 0.41
CA GLY A 225 -10.92 -0.58 1.86
C GLY A 225 -9.55 -0.88 2.44
N THR A 226 -8.87 -1.90 1.95
CA THR A 226 -7.54 -2.28 2.43
C THR A 226 -6.49 -1.24 2.07
N SER A 227 -6.58 -0.61 0.88
CA SER A 227 -5.64 0.42 0.44
C SER A 227 -6.00 1.86 0.88
N LEU A 228 -7.05 2.04 1.72
CA LEU A 228 -7.37 3.36 2.27
C LEU A 228 -6.24 3.97 3.12
N PRO A 229 -5.51 3.23 3.97
CA PRO A 229 -4.38 3.77 4.71
C PRO A 229 -3.29 4.35 3.80
N GLU A 230 -2.94 3.65 2.71
CA GLU A 230 -1.99 4.11 1.70
C GLU A 230 -2.47 5.37 0.99
N LEU A 231 -3.75 5.39 0.59
CA LEU A 231 -4.36 6.55 -0.05
C LEU A 231 -4.35 7.77 0.86
N VAL A 232 -4.75 7.62 2.12
CA VAL A 232 -4.78 8.71 3.11
C VAL A 232 -3.38 9.23 3.39
N THR A 233 -2.42 8.34 3.60
CA THR A 233 -1.02 8.70 3.81
C THR A 233 -0.47 9.46 2.60
N THR A 234 -0.79 9.01 1.39
CA THR A 234 -0.42 9.68 0.14
C THR A 234 -1.06 11.06 0.01
N ILE A 235 -2.37 11.21 0.22
CA ILE A 235 -3.06 12.51 0.17
C ILE A 235 -2.47 13.47 1.20
N THR A 236 -2.19 13.00 2.40
CA THR A 236 -1.57 13.80 3.45
C THR A 236 -0.13 14.21 3.08
N ALA A 237 0.65 13.28 2.51
CA ALA A 237 1.99 13.58 2.01
C ALA A 237 1.96 14.59 0.85
N ILE A 238 0.96 14.53 -0.04
CA ILE A 238 0.75 15.55 -1.08
C ILE A 238 0.51 16.93 -0.46
N ARG A 239 -0.42 17.01 0.51
CA ARG A 239 -0.72 18.27 1.22
C ARG A 239 0.50 18.85 1.92
N LYS A 240 1.35 17.98 2.49
CA LYS A 240 2.57 18.36 3.21
C LYS A 240 3.83 18.44 2.31
N LYS A 241 3.68 18.26 0.99
CA LYS A 241 4.77 18.29 0.00
C LYS A 241 5.90 17.29 0.28
N GLN A 242 5.53 16.09 0.76
CA GLN A 242 6.43 14.99 1.10
C GLN A 242 6.44 13.90 0.00
N SER A 243 6.78 14.26 -1.26
CA SER A 243 6.68 13.37 -2.41
C SER A 243 7.52 12.10 -2.28
N SER A 244 8.74 12.19 -1.75
CA SER A 244 9.62 11.04 -1.57
C SER A 244 9.11 10.05 -0.52
N LEU A 245 8.49 10.56 0.56
CA LEU A 245 7.83 9.73 1.57
C LEU A 245 6.65 8.95 0.96
N SER A 246 5.81 9.64 0.17
CA SER A 246 4.66 9.03 -0.53
C SER A 246 5.08 7.93 -1.50
N VAL A 247 6.01 8.22 -2.42
CA VAL A 247 6.51 7.24 -3.40
C VAL A 247 7.20 6.07 -2.68
N GLY A 248 7.95 6.36 -1.61
CA GLY A 248 8.58 5.34 -0.77
C GLY A 248 7.54 4.41 -0.16
N ASN A 249 6.50 4.97 0.47
CA ASN A 249 5.41 4.19 1.07
C ASN A 249 4.78 3.23 0.04
N ILE A 250 4.41 3.71 -1.13
CA ILE A 250 3.77 2.90 -2.16
C ILE A 250 4.70 1.77 -2.64
N ILE A 251 5.97 2.04 -2.93
CA ILE A 251 6.92 1.02 -3.38
C ILE A 251 7.16 -0.01 -2.27
N GLY A 252 7.27 0.43 -1.02
CA GLY A 252 7.47 -0.44 0.13
C GLY A 252 6.26 -1.35 0.39
N ALA A 253 5.06 -0.79 0.41
CA ALA A 253 3.81 -1.53 0.53
C ALA A 253 3.69 -2.60 -0.56
N ASN A 254 3.90 -2.23 -1.82
CA ASN A 254 3.85 -3.15 -2.95
C ASN A 254 4.85 -4.32 -2.84
N ILE A 255 6.08 -4.05 -2.35
CA ILE A 255 7.04 -5.14 -2.09
C ILE A 255 6.53 -6.04 -0.97
N MET A 256 6.01 -5.48 0.13
CA MET A 256 5.50 -6.25 1.27
C MET A 256 4.29 -7.10 0.88
N ASP A 257 3.35 -6.55 0.12
CA ASP A 257 2.16 -7.28 -0.36
C ASP A 257 2.56 -8.56 -1.10
N LEU A 258 3.49 -8.46 -2.04
CA LEU A 258 3.90 -9.58 -2.88
C LEU A 258 4.90 -10.52 -2.19
N THR A 259 5.84 -9.98 -1.42
CA THR A 259 7.00 -10.75 -0.96
C THR A 259 6.97 -11.15 0.51
N LEU A 260 6.05 -10.58 1.29
CA LEU A 260 5.82 -10.94 2.68
C LEU A 260 4.43 -11.58 2.86
N ILE A 261 3.35 -10.90 2.46
CA ILE A 261 1.97 -11.32 2.79
C ILE A 261 1.63 -12.65 2.12
N MET A 262 1.79 -12.77 0.80
CA MET A 262 1.45 -14.02 0.10
C MET A 262 2.28 -15.21 0.59
N PRO A 263 3.63 -15.13 0.70
CA PRO A 263 4.42 -16.22 1.26
C PRO A 263 4.03 -16.58 2.69
N LEU A 264 3.70 -15.58 3.52
CA LEU A 264 3.25 -15.79 4.89
C LEU A 264 1.97 -16.61 4.94
N CYS A 265 0.99 -16.31 4.07
CA CYS A 265 -0.25 -17.08 3.96
C CYS A 265 0.01 -18.56 3.58
N ALA A 266 0.87 -18.80 2.58
CA ALA A 266 1.24 -20.17 2.18
C ALA A 266 1.90 -20.94 3.32
N LEU A 267 2.83 -20.30 4.05
CA LEU A 267 3.56 -20.93 5.16
C LEU A 267 2.66 -21.23 6.35
N ILE A 268 1.74 -20.32 6.70
CA ILE A 268 0.77 -20.51 7.80
C ILE A 268 -0.18 -21.66 7.47
N LEU A 269 -0.66 -21.73 6.21
CA LEU A 269 -1.54 -22.81 5.76
C LEU A 269 -0.83 -24.15 5.61
N GLY A 270 0.48 -24.16 5.41
CA GLY A 270 1.26 -25.38 5.13
C GLY A 270 0.87 -26.05 3.81
N LYS A 271 0.27 -25.32 2.87
CA LYS A 271 -0.18 -25.83 1.56
C LYS A 271 -0.03 -24.76 0.48
N PRO A 272 0.04 -25.12 -0.83
CA PRO A 272 0.06 -24.17 -1.92
C PRO A 272 -1.15 -23.22 -1.89
N LEU A 273 -0.95 -21.97 -2.30
CA LEU A 273 -2.04 -21.02 -2.50
C LEU A 273 -2.60 -21.21 -3.92
N PRO A 274 -3.91 -21.41 -4.09
CA PRO A 274 -4.54 -21.48 -5.40
C PRO A 274 -4.50 -20.09 -6.06
N VAL A 275 -4.32 -20.06 -7.37
CA VAL A 275 -4.35 -18.84 -8.18
C VAL A 275 -5.47 -18.98 -9.21
N GLU A 276 -6.47 -18.13 -9.11
CA GLU A 276 -7.58 -18.14 -10.04
C GLU A 276 -7.14 -17.79 -11.47
N ARG A 277 -7.94 -18.22 -12.45
CA ARG A 277 -7.68 -17.96 -13.87
C ARG A 277 -7.58 -16.45 -14.17
N GLN A 278 -8.39 -15.62 -13.55
CA GLN A 278 -8.33 -14.17 -13.67
C GLN A 278 -6.97 -13.66 -13.17
N GLY A 279 -6.53 -14.10 -11.99
CA GLY A 279 -5.23 -13.75 -11.42
C GLY A 279 -4.07 -14.04 -12.37
N MET A 280 -4.05 -15.24 -12.98
CA MET A 280 -2.99 -15.65 -13.90
C MET A 280 -3.02 -14.89 -15.24
N LEU A 281 -4.20 -14.69 -15.83
CA LEU A 281 -4.33 -14.19 -17.19
C LEU A 281 -4.46 -12.66 -17.26
N LEU A 282 -4.94 -12.02 -16.20
CA LEU A 282 -5.19 -10.58 -16.18
C LEU A 282 -4.47 -9.87 -15.06
N ASP A 283 -4.68 -10.24 -13.78
CA ASP A 283 -4.30 -9.40 -12.66
C ASP A 283 -2.77 -9.31 -12.50
N ILE A 284 -2.06 -10.44 -12.51
CA ILE A 284 -0.58 -10.46 -12.39
C ILE A 284 0.09 -9.81 -13.61
N PRO A 285 -0.29 -10.11 -14.88
CA PRO A 285 0.21 -9.38 -16.04
C PRO A 285 -0.06 -7.86 -16.00
N ALA A 286 -1.27 -7.45 -15.61
CA ALA A 286 -1.61 -6.04 -15.49
C ALA A 286 -0.80 -5.34 -14.39
N CYS A 287 -0.63 -6.00 -13.24
CA CYS A 287 0.23 -5.54 -12.17
C CYS A 287 1.67 -5.28 -12.68
N LEU A 288 2.23 -6.23 -13.44
CA LEU A 288 3.56 -6.07 -14.04
C LEU A 288 3.62 -4.88 -14.99
N VAL A 289 2.62 -4.72 -15.88
CA VAL A 289 2.59 -3.63 -16.86
C VAL A 289 2.44 -2.27 -16.18
N VAL A 290 1.56 -2.15 -15.19
CA VAL A 290 1.33 -0.89 -14.44
C VAL A 290 2.58 -0.52 -13.64
N CYS A 291 3.18 -1.47 -12.91
CA CYS A 291 4.40 -1.23 -12.14
C CYS A 291 5.60 -0.92 -13.05
N ALA A 292 5.76 -1.63 -14.15
CA ALA A 292 6.80 -1.34 -15.15
C ALA A 292 6.61 0.05 -15.77
N GLY A 293 5.36 0.43 -16.06
CA GLY A 293 4.99 1.77 -16.55
C GLY A 293 5.36 2.89 -15.59
N ALA A 294 5.32 2.64 -14.27
CA ALA A 294 5.76 3.59 -13.25
C ALA A 294 7.29 3.62 -13.09
N LEU A 295 7.90 2.44 -12.95
CA LEU A 295 9.27 2.31 -12.46
C LEU A 295 10.32 2.39 -13.56
N ILE A 296 10.08 1.84 -14.75
CA ILE A 296 11.06 1.88 -15.86
C ILE A 296 11.33 3.33 -16.31
N PRO A 297 10.31 4.18 -16.59
CA PRO A 297 10.57 5.58 -16.91
C PRO A 297 11.31 6.33 -15.81
N ALA A 298 10.98 6.05 -14.52
CA ALA A 298 11.67 6.67 -13.40
C ALA A 298 13.15 6.22 -13.35
N LEU A 299 13.43 4.94 -13.56
CA LEU A 299 14.80 4.40 -13.62
C LEU A 299 15.61 5.00 -14.78
N VAL A 300 15.00 5.20 -15.94
CA VAL A 300 15.68 5.78 -17.12
C VAL A 300 15.92 7.28 -16.93
N GLN A 301 14.89 8.03 -16.48
CA GLN A 301 14.93 9.49 -16.40
C GLN A 301 15.54 10.03 -15.09
N GLY A 302 15.70 9.17 -14.06
CA GLY A 302 16.22 9.55 -12.75
C GLY A 302 15.24 10.34 -11.87
N LYS A 303 13.96 10.40 -12.25
CA LYS A 303 12.89 11.08 -11.51
C LYS A 303 11.52 10.58 -11.90
N PHE A 304 10.56 10.71 -10.98
CA PHE A 304 9.16 10.42 -11.21
C PHE A 304 8.45 11.69 -11.69
N LYS A 305 8.03 11.68 -12.95
CA LYS A 305 7.39 12.84 -13.61
C LYS A 305 5.86 12.71 -13.63
N ARG A 306 5.16 13.85 -13.76
CA ARG A 306 3.69 13.90 -13.83
C ARG A 306 3.10 13.08 -14.98
N TRP A 307 3.73 13.07 -16.16
CA TRP A 307 3.23 12.29 -17.29
C TRP A 307 3.17 10.79 -16.99
N VAL A 308 4.08 10.28 -16.15
CA VAL A 308 4.06 8.87 -15.68
C VAL A 308 2.79 8.62 -14.88
N GLY A 309 2.36 9.57 -14.05
CA GLY A 309 1.09 9.48 -13.32
C GLY A 309 -0.10 9.30 -14.27
N PHE A 310 -0.24 10.14 -15.29
CA PHE A 310 -1.31 10.00 -16.28
C PHE A 310 -1.23 8.68 -17.04
N PHE A 311 -0.03 8.24 -17.39
CA PHE A 311 0.20 7.00 -18.11
C PHE A 311 -0.23 5.77 -17.31
N ILE A 312 0.21 5.64 -16.06
CA ILE A 312 -0.15 4.49 -15.21
C ILE A 312 -1.64 4.53 -14.81
N GLY A 313 -2.21 5.71 -14.61
CA GLY A 313 -3.65 5.87 -14.40
C GLY A 313 -4.47 5.38 -15.61
N GLY A 314 -4.02 5.70 -16.83
CA GLY A 314 -4.61 5.18 -18.06
C GLY A 314 -4.53 3.65 -18.16
N LEU A 315 -3.36 3.07 -17.84
CA LEU A 315 -3.19 1.61 -17.80
C LEU A 315 -4.12 0.95 -16.77
N TYR A 316 -4.28 1.57 -15.59
CA TYR A 316 -5.18 1.06 -14.56
C TYR A 316 -6.65 1.10 -14.98
N ILE A 317 -7.09 2.16 -15.65
CA ILE A 317 -8.44 2.25 -16.22
C ILE A 317 -8.67 1.14 -17.26
N VAL A 318 -7.71 0.90 -18.15
CA VAL A 318 -7.77 -0.17 -19.14
C VAL A 318 -7.88 -1.54 -18.44
N TYR A 319 -7.08 -1.78 -17.41
CA TYR A 319 -7.16 -2.99 -16.59
C TYR A 319 -8.57 -3.17 -16.00
N LEU A 320 -9.15 -2.13 -15.36
CA LEU A 320 -10.48 -2.19 -14.80
C LEU A 320 -11.56 -2.49 -15.86
N VAL A 321 -11.48 -1.85 -17.02
CA VAL A 321 -12.43 -2.09 -18.14
C VAL A 321 -12.34 -3.56 -18.58
N ILE A 322 -11.14 -4.12 -18.77
CA ILE A 322 -10.98 -5.53 -19.16
C ILE A 322 -11.50 -6.45 -18.05
N MET A 323 -11.19 -6.15 -16.79
CA MET A 323 -11.65 -6.93 -15.64
C MET A 323 -13.19 -7.02 -15.62
N PHE A 324 -13.88 -5.89 -15.71
CA PHE A 324 -15.34 -5.86 -15.68
C PHE A 324 -16.00 -6.44 -16.94
N THR A 325 -15.40 -6.32 -18.12
CA THR A 325 -15.99 -6.80 -19.37
C THR A 325 -15.72 -8.28 -19.63
N CYS A 326 -14.58 -8.81 -19.21
CA CYS A 326 -14.17 -10.18 -19.53
C CYS A 326 -14.29 -11.16 -18.34
N PHE A 327 -14.31 -10.66 -17.09
CA PHE A 327 -14.31 -11.48 -15.88
C PHE A 327 -15.41 -11.07 -14.88
N GLY A 328 -16.12 -9.96 -15.08
CA GLY A 328 -17.14 -9.44 -14.17
C GLY A 328 -18.55 -9.94 -14.43
N ALA A 329 -18.71 -11.06 -15.15
CA ALA A 329 -20.02 -11.68 -15.43
C ALA A 329 -20.30 -12.88 -14.50
#